data_58ae130f1fe05c740e832ed0385f007b
#
_entry.id   58ae130f1fe05c740e832ed0385f007b
#
_cell.length_a   1.000
_cell.length_b   1.000
_cell.length_c   1.000
_cell.angle_alpha   90.00
_cell.angle_beta   90.00
_cell.angle_gamma   90.00
#
_symmetry.space_group_name_H-M   'P 1'
#
loop_
_entity.id
_entity.type
_entity.pdbx_description
1 polymer ?
#
loop_
_entity_poly.entity_id
_entity_poly.type
_entity_poly.pdbx_seq_one_letter_code
_entity_poly.pdbx_strand_id
1 'polypeptide(L)'
;MIKRRTNTQAYIVAITIAVVLSMACGHTQKTTQAGAAQQQVLELIHLVNKNWQQTHKPAVNAFWDNAAYHTGNMEVYALTKHEPYRQYSTDWATHNQWKGAKSDDVNKWKLTYGETDEYVLFGDWQICFQTYIDLYKLQPAENKIARAKQVMQYQIQSSRNDYWWWSDGLYMVMPVMTKMYSLTKDPLYLEKLYSYLQFADSIMYDGSEGLYFRDARYVYPKHKTANGGKDFWSRGNGWVIAGLAKVLQDLPAQGVHRSFYENKLKSMAAALKKCQQADGYWTRSLIDAKQSPGFETSGTAFFTYGMLWGINNGLLSKAEYGPVVEKAWQALTTTAVQPNGAIGYVQPIGERAIPGQIVDKNSTANFGVGAFLLAACEMYRYLGNSDIVR
;
A
#
# COMPACT_ATOMS: atom_id res chain seq x y z
N MET A 1 2.51 52.65 -64.28
CA MET A 1 3.14 52.45 -63.00
C MET A 1 2.28 51.49 -62.20
N ILE A 2 2.64 50.21 -62.18
CA ILE A 2 1.93 49.15 -61.47
C ILE A 2 2.77 48.79 -60.26
N LYS A 3 2.23 49.03 -59.04
CA LYS A 3 2.88 48.68 -57.75
C LYS A 3 2.67 47.23 -57.48
N ARG A 4 3.75 46.43 -57.42
CA ARG A 4 3.79 45.10 -56.86
C ARG A 4 3.56 45.19 -55.33
N ARG A 5 2.49 44.61 -54.82
CA ARG A 5 2.29 44.31 -53.40
C ARG A 5 2.92 42.93 -53.08
N THR A 6 3.85 42.94 -52.19
CA THR A 6 4.64 41.79 -51.78
C THR A 6 3.84 40.82 -50.85
N ASN A 7 3.98 39.56 -51.11
CA ASN A 7 3.37 38.38 -50.44
C ASN A 7 3.99 38.10 -49.04
N THR A 8 3.98 39.03 -48.11
CA THR A 8 4.55 38.81 -46.76
C THR A 8 3.54 38.24 -45.77
N GLN A 9 2.24 38.30 -46.05
CA GLN A 9 1.22 37.76 -45.15
C GLN A 9 0.97 36.25 -45.31
N ALA A 10 1.32 35.65 -46.44
CA ALA A 10 1.12 34.23 -46.69
C ALA A 10 2.13 33.35 -45.91
N TYR A 11 3.33 33.82 -45.60
CA TYR A 11 4.35 33.06 -44.88
C TYR A 11 4.12 33.00 -43.37
N ILE A 12 3.52 34.01 -42.75
CA ILE A 12 3.25 34.05 -41.30
C ILE A 12 2.12 33.10 -40.96
N VAL A 13 1.09 32.97 -41.79
CA VAL A 13 -0.03 32.04 -41.59
C VAL A 13 0.42 30.58 -41.73
N ALA A 14 1.31 30.28 -42.70
CA ALA A 14 1.80 28.90 -42.89
C ALA A 14 2.70 28.41 -41.74
N ILE A 15 3.54 29.30 -41.15
CA ILE A 15 4.39 28.93 -40.01
C ILE A 15 3.57 28.74 -38.73
N THR A 16 2.53 29.56 -38.52
CA THR A 16 1.65 29.44 -37.34
C THR A 16 0.82 28.16 -37.40
N ILE A 17 0.35 27.76 -38.56
CA ILE A 17 -0.42 26.50 -38.75
C ILE A 17 0.49 25.27 -38.58
N ALA A 18 1.75 25.32 -39.07
CA ALA A 18 2.69 24.21 -38.89
C ALA A 18 3.12 24.00 -37.44
N VAL A 19 3.30 25.07 -36.65
CA VAL A 19 3.63 25.00 -35.22
C VAL A 19 2.42 24.48 -34.40
N VAL A 20 1.19 24.92 -34.71
CA VAL A 20 -0.02 24.43 -34.05
C VAL A 20 -0.29 22.97 -34.38
N LEU A 21 -0.08 22.54 -35.64
CA LEU A 21 -0.23 21.15 -36.06
C LEU A 21 0.84 20.23 -35.44
N SER A 22 2.08 20.68 -35.27
CA SER A 22 3.13 19.90 -34.62
C SER A 22 2.90 19.77 -33.12
N MET A 23 2.39 20.79 -32.43
CA MET A 23 1.99 20.72 -31.02
C MET A 23 0.75 19.81 -30.82
N ALA A 24 -0.25 19.92 -31.68
CA ALA A 24 -1.43 19.07 -31.62
C ALA A 24 -1.09 17.59 -31.89
N CYS A 25 -0.25 17.29 -32.88
CA CYS A 25 0.19 15.93 -33.19
C CYS A 25 1.05 15.34 -32.08
N GLY A 26 1.95 16.12 -31.47
CA GLY A 26 2.75 15.70 -30.30
C GLY A 26 1.91 15.46 -29.05
N HIS A 27 0.85 16.23 -28.84
CA HIS A 27 -0.07 16.06 -27.71
C HIS A 27 -0.95 14.80 -27.90
N THR A 28 -1.49 14.60 -29.09
CA THR A 28 -2.30 13.41 -29.43
C THR A 28 -1.47 12.11 -29.35
N GLN A 29 -0.20 12.15 -29.73
CA GLN A 29 0.67 10.99 -29.68
C GLN A 29 1.07 10.63 -28.24
N LYS A 30 1.29 11.61 -27.36
CA LYS A 30 1.54 11.39 -25.94
C LYS A 30 0.31 10.86 -25.19
N THR A 31 -0.87 11.39 -25.47
CA THR A 31 -2.12 10.91 -24.84
C THR A 31 -2.48 9.50 -25.29
N THR A 32 -2.22 9.10 -26.53
CA THR A 32 -2.41 7.73 -27.00
C THR A 32 -1.42 6.76 -26.35
N GLN A 33 -0.18 7.15 -26.12
CA GLN A 33 0.84 6.33 -25.49
C GLN A 33 0.56 6.15 -23.97
N ALA A 34 0.16 7.22 -23.26
CA ALA A 34 -0.24 7.13 -21.85
C ALA A 34 -1.47 6.22 -21.69
N GLY A 35 -2.48 6.34 -22.55
CA GLY A 35 -3.65 5.48 -22.54
C GLY A 35 -3.32 4.01 -22.79
N ALA A 36 -2.40 3.69 -23.70
CA ALA A 36 -1.93 2.34 -23.93
C ALA A 36 -1.20 1.76 -22.71
N ALA A 37 -0.36 2.55 -22.04
CA ALA A 37 0.34 2.11 -20.83
C ALA A 37 -0.64 1.86 -19.66
N GLN A 38 -1.64 2.72 -19.48
CA GLN A 38 -2.71 2.48 -18.49
C GLN A 38 -3.49 1.20 -18.81
N GLN A 39 -3.81 0.96 -20.07
CA GLN A 39 -4.52 -0.25 -20.49
C GLN A 39 -3.71 -1.51 -20.17
N GLN A 40 -2.41 -1.51 -20.40
CA GLN A 40 -1.51 -2.61 -20.02
C GLN A 40 -1.52 -2.88 -18.51
N VAL A 41 -1.49 -1.83 -17.69
CA VAL A 41 -1.58 -1.98 -16.23
C VAL A 41 -2.93 -2.57 -15.84
N LEU A 42 -4.03 -2.13 -16.46
CA LEU A 42 -5.36 -2.65 -16.19
C LEU A 42 -5.50 -4.13 -16.56
N GLU A 43 -4.98 -4.54 -17.71
CA GLU A 43 -4.93 -5.95 -18.15
C GLU A 43 -4.14 -6.81 -17.16
N LEU A 44 -3.02 -6.29 -16.66
CA LEU A 44 -2.19 -6.97 -15.67
C LEU A 44 -2.92 -7.12 -14.32
N ILE A 45 -3.62 -6.07 -13.87
CA ILE A 45 -4.49 -6.13 -12.68
C ILE A 45 -5.53 -7.25 -12.84
N HIS A 46 -6.22 -7.30 -13.98
CA HIS A 46 -7.23 -8.33 -14.24
C HIS A 46 -6.61 -9.73 -14.30
N LEU A 47 -5.48 -9.88 -14.97
CA LEU A 47 -4.77 -11.16 -15.06
C LEU A 47 -4.40 -11.71 -13.67
N VAL A 48 -3.76 -10.89 -12.85
CA VAL A 48 -3.31 -11.28 -11.50
C VAL A 48 -4.51 -11.58 -10.59
N ASN A 49 -5.49 -10.69 -10.54
CA ASN A 49 -6.63 -10.85 -9.64
C ASN A 49 -7.51 -12.04 -10.05
N LYS A 50 -7.72 -12.25 -11.36
CA LYS A 50 -8.44 -13.42 -11.90
C LYS A 50 -7.72 -14.72 -11.56
N ASN A 51 -6.40 -14.79 -11.79
CA ASN A 51 -5.60 -15.97 -11.43
C ASN A 51 -5.78 -16.31 -9.95
N TRP A 52 -5.63 -15.30 -9.07
CA TRP A 52 -5.76 -15.50 -7.63
C TRP A 52 -7.15 -16.04 -7.26
N GLN A 53 -8.22 -15.38 -7.69
CA GLN A 53 -9.60 -15.77 -7.34
C GLN A 53 -10.03 -17.12 -7.93
N GLN A 54 -9.46 -17.54 -9.05
CA GLN A 54 -9.74 -18.85 -9.65
C GLN A 54 -9.04 -20.01 -8.90
N THR A 55 -7.90 -19.73 -8.27
CA THR A 55 -7.08 -20.73 -7.56
C THR A 55 -7.32 -20.77 -6.05
N HIS A 56 -7.98 -19.76 -5.51
CA HIS A 56 -8.27 -19.63 -4.07
C HIS A 56 -9.76 -19.39 -3.83
N LYS A 57 -10.29 -20.00 -2.78
CA LYS A 57 -11.69 -19.80 -2.38
C LYS A 57 -11.80 -18.67 -1.37
N PRO A 58 -12.91 -17.89 -1.35
CA PRO A 58 -13.11 -16.87 -0.35
C PRO A 58 -13.44 -17.43 1.06
N ALA A 59 -13.74 -18.73 1.18
CA ALA A 59 -14.09 -19.38 2.44
C ALA A 59 -12.84 -19.71 3.28
N VAL A 60 -12.09 -18.68 3.67
CA VAL A 60 -10.92 -18.73 4.57
C VAL A 60 -11.13 -17.79 5.73
N ASN A 61 -10.34 -17.93 6.81
CA ASN A 61 -10.47 -17.10 8.00
C ASN A 61 -10.13 -15.61 7.71
N ALA A 62 -10.46 -14.72 8.67
CA ALA A 62 -10.23 -13.29 8.57
C ALA A 62 -8.86 -12.84 9.12
N PHE A 63 -7.90 -13.76 9.28
CA PHE A 63 -6.58 -13.44 9.80
C PHE A 63 -5.79 -12.59 8.78
N TRP A 64 -4.74 -11.95 9.23
CA TRP A 64 -4.05 -10.87 8.53
C TRP A 64 -3.60 -11.21 7.11
N ASP A 65 -3.10 -12.42 6.90
CA ASP A 65 -2.56 -12.85 5.60
C ASP A 65 -3.65 -12.89 4.52
N ASN A 66 -4.82 -13.45 4.85
CA ASN A 66 -5.99 -13.46 3.97
C ASN A 66 -6.57 -12.05 3.81
N ALA A 67 -6.74 -11.33 4.92
CA ALA A 67 -7.33 -9.99 4.92
C ALA A 67 -6.50 -8.98 4.09
N ALA A 68 -5.17 -9.10 4.09
CA ALA A 68 -4.29 -8.24 3.31
C ALA A 68 -4.55 -8.33 1.79
N TYR A 69 -4.88 -9.52 1.26
CA TYR A 69 -5.32 -9.64 -0.13
C TYR A 69 -6.58 -8.81 -0.39
N HIS A 70 -7.57 -8.89 0.51
CA HIS A 70 -8.84 -8.20 0.31
C HIS A 70 -8.70 -6.68 0.33
N THR A 71 -7.70 -6.11 1.03
CA THR A 71 -7.43 -4.67 0.97
C THR A 71 -6.99 -4.23 -0.43
N GLY A 72 -6.16 -5.04 -1.11
CA GLY A 72 -5.77 -4.81 -2.51
C GLY A 72 -6.93 -5.05 -3.50
N ASN A 73 -7.69 -6.12 -3.31
CA ASN A 73 -8.85 -6.44 -4.14
C ASN A 73 -9.94 -5.34 -4.10
N MET A 74 -10.18 -4.74 -2.92
CA MET A 74 -11.12 -3.62 -2.79
C MET A 74 -10.60 -2.35 -3.47
N GLU A 75 -9.29 -2.13 -3.50
CA GLU A 75 -8.70 -1.02 -4.27
C GLU A 75 -8.88 -1.23 -5.78
N VAL A 76 -8.71 -2.48 -6.25
CA VAL A 76 -9.02 -2.83 -7.64
C VAL A 76 -10.50 -2.61 -7.95
N TYR A 77 -11.42 -3.02 -7.06
CA TYR A 77 -12.84 -2.72 -7.24
C TYR A 77 -13.10 -1.21 -7.27
N ALA A 78 -12.49 -0.44 -6.38
CA ALA A 78 -12.65 1.02 -6.35
C ALA A 78 -12.21 1.66 -7.68
N LEU A 79 -11.15 1.14 -8.32
CA LEU A 79 -10.64 1.60 -9.60
C LEU A 79 -11.53 1.18 -10.78
N THR A 80 -11.90 -0.12 -10.84
CA THR A 80 -12.49 -0.74 -12.04
C THR A 80 -14.00 -0.84 -12.02
N LYS A 81 -14.62 -0.81 -10.84
CA LYS A 81 -16.04 -1.13 -10.59
C LYS A 81 -16.45 -2.52 -11.09
N HIS A 82 -15.49 -3.43 -11.27
CA HIS A 82 -15.76 -4.80 -11.70
C HIS A 82 -16.39 -5.60 -10.56
N GLU A 83 -17.69 -5.86 -10.68
CA GLU A 83 -18.53 -6.40 -9.61
C GLU A 83 -18.06 -7.76 -9.03
N PRO A 84 -17.52 -8.71 -9.82
CA PRO A 84 -16.96 -9.94 -9.24
C PRO A 84 -15.90 -9.73 -8.17
N TYR A 85 -15.11 -8.67 -8.24
CA TYR A 85 -14.09 -8.38 -7.22
C TYR A 85 -14.71 -7.97 -5.88
N ARG A 86 -15.76 -7.15 -5.92
CA ARG A 86 -16.54 -6.80 -4.72
C ARG A 86 -17.23 -8.04 -4.15
N GLN A 87 -17.84 -8.84 -5.02
CA GLN A 87 -18.56 -10.05 -4.59
C GLN A 87 -17.61 -11.04 -3.90
N TYR A 88 -16.43 -11.26 -4.43
CA TYR A 88 -15.43 -12.14 -3.81
C TYR A 88 -15.06 -11.70 -2.39
N SER A 89 -14.84 -10.38 -2.16
CA SER A 89 -14.59 -9.87 -0.81
C SER A 89 -15.84 -9.90 0.09
N THR A 90 -17.04 -9.76 -0.49
CA THR A 90 -18.30 -9.89 0.25
C THR A 90 -18.53 -11.32 0.70
N ASP A 91 -18.24 -12.31 -0.14
CA ASP A 91 -18.36 -13.74 0.21
C ASP A 91 -17.39 -14.11 1.34
N TRP A 92 -16.14 -13.62 1.28
CA TRP A 92 -15.19 -13.78 2.37
C TRP A 92 -15.65 -13.13 3.68
N ALA A 93 -16.13 -11.90 3.64
CA ALA A 93 -16.63 -11.19 4.81
C ALA A 93 -17.86 -11.90 5.41
N THR A 94 -18.75 -12.40 4.58
CA THR A 94 -19.96 -13.17 4.99
C THR A 94 -19.58 -14.51 5.61
N HIS A 95 -18.62 -15.24 5.03
CA HIS A 95 -18.08 -16.47 5.61
C HIS A 95 -17.53 -16.25 7.03
N ASN A 96 -16.87 -15.12 7.26
CA ASN A 96 -16.34 -14.72 8.55
C ASN A 96 -17.36 -14.02 9.46
N GLN A 97 -18.64 -13.94 9.06
CA GLN A 97 -19.70 -13.29 9.84
C GLN A 97 -19.36 -11.82 10.18
N TRP A 98 -18.56 -11.17 9.32
CA TRP A 98 -18.09 -9.79 9.53
C TRP A 98 -17.30 -9.59 10.84
N LYS A 99 -16.66 -10.66 11.32
CA LYS A 99 -15.79 -10.68 12.49
C LYS A 99 -14.34 -10.98 12.09
N GLY A 100 -13.40 -10.50 12.90
CA GLY A 100 -12.03 -11.03 12.97
C GLY A 100 -12.01 -12.24 13.92
N ALA A 101 -11.28 -12.13 15.03
CA ALA A 101 -11.42 -13.08 16.14
C ALA A 101 -12.83 -13.03 16.74
N LYS A 102 -13.39 -14.20 17.10
CA LYS A 102 -14.85 -14.37 17.29
C LYS A 102 -15.33 -14.31 18.73
N SER A 103 -14.44 -14.29 19.75
CA SER A 103 -14.86 -14.23 21.15
C SER A 103 -15.72 -12.99 21.44
N ASP A 104 -16.93 -13.23 21.95
CA ASP A 104 -17.84 -12.15 22.37
C ASP A 104 -17.68 -11.80 23.87
N ASP A 105 -16.87 -12.59 24.62
CA ASP A 105 -16.56 -12.32 26.03
C ASP A 105 -15.41 -11.32 26.13
N VAL A 106 -15.75 -10.06 26.38
CA VAL A 106 -14.78 -8.94 26.49
C VAL A 106 -13.72 -9.18 27.57
N ASN A 107 -14.04 -9.92 28.64
CA ASN A 107 -13.09 -10.20 29.71
C ASN A 107 -11.98 -11.17 29.29
N LYS A 108 -12.15 -11.87 28.16
CA LYS A 108 -11.16 -12.80 27.62
C LYS A 108 -10.33 -12.19 26.48
N TRP A 109 -10.61 -10.96 26.08
CA TRP A 109 -9.93 -10.34 24.95
C TRP A 109 -8.45 -10.11 25.22
N LYS A 110 -7.61 -10.63 24.32
CA LYS A 110 -6.14 -10.59 24.38
C LYS A 110 -5.59 -9.68 23.25
N LEU A 111 -4.46 -9.05 23.53
CA LEU A 111 -3.80 -8.10 22.62
C LEU A 111 -2.40 -8.54 22.12
N THR A 112 -1.87 -9.63 22.69
CA THR A 112 -0.59 -10.20 22.26
C THR A 112 -0.77 -11.07 21.01
N TYR A 113 0.32 -11.65 20.50
CA TYR A 113 0.23 -12.60 19.39
C TYR A 113 -0.61 -13.81 19.75
N GLY A 114 -1.52 -14.20 18.85
CA GLY A 114 -2.27 -15.43 18.93
C GLY A 114 -3.32 -15.57 17.84
N GLU A 115 -3.61 -16.84 17.48
CA GLU A 115 -4.45 -17.19 16.33
C GLU A 115 -5.82 -17.73 16.72
N THR A 116 -6.17 -17.72 18.02
CA THR A 116 -7.47 -18.16 18.51
C THR A 116 -8.45 -17.00 18.73
N ASP A 117 -9.72 -17.32 18.94
CA ASP A 117 -10.81 -16.36 18.97
C ASP A 117 -10.73 -15.31 20.10
N GLU A 118 -9.94 -15.55 21.16
CA GLU A 118 -9.76 -14.56 22.24
C GLU A 118 -8.84 -13.40 21.87
N TYR A 119 -8.05 -13.49 20.80
CA TYR A 119 -7.08 -12.46 20.42
C TYR A 119 -7.73 -11.28 19.65
N VAL A 120 -8.89 -10.85 20.11
CA VAL A 120 -9.72 -9.81 19.51
C VAL A 120 -9.00 -8.46 19.40
N LEU A 121 -8.13 -8.13 20.37
CA LEU A 121 -7.39 -6.88 20.43
C LEU A 121 -6.05 -6.95 19.70
N PHE A 122 -5.69 -8.09 19.13
CA PHE A 122 -4.49 -8.23 18.31
C PHE A 122 -4.76 -7.75 16.88
N GLY A 123 -3.94 -6.83 16.37
CA GLY A 123 -4.17 -6.15 15.11
C GLY A 123 -4.32 -7.06 13.89
N ASP A 124 -3.69 -8.23 13.92
CA ASP A 124 -3.79 -9.24 12.85
C ASP A 124 -5.21 -9.79 12.65
N TRP A 125 -6.06 -9.68 13.66
CA TRP A 125 -7.49 -9.97 13.55
C TRP A 125 -8.35 -8.73 13.23
N GLN A 126 -7.75 -7.54 13.19
CA GLN A 126 -8.47 -6.29 12.98
C GLN A 126 -8.34 -5.73 11.56
N ILE A 127 -7.33 -6.14 10.81
CA ILE A 127 -7.13 -5.70 9.42
C ILE A 127 -8.35 -5.94 8.53
N CYS A 128 -9.12 -7.00 8.76
CA CYS A 128 -10.35 -7.32 8.04
C CYS A 128 -11.38 -6.19 8.10
N PHE A 129 -11.37 -5.39 9.17
CA PHE A 129 -12.26 -4.24 9.32
C PHE A 129 -12.04 -3.17 8.25
N GLN A 130 -10.84 -3.06 7.66
CA GLN A 130 -10.63 -2.17 6.52
C GLN A 130 -11.61 -2.53 5.38
N THR A 131 -11.61 -3.80 4.98
CA THR A 131 -12.49 -4.32 3.92
C THR A 131 -13.96 -4.26 4.32
N TYR A 132 -14.30 -4.61 5.56
CA TYR A 132 -15.70 -4.60 6.01
C TYR A 132 -16.30 -3.20 6.01
N ILE A 133 -15.54 -2.18 6.42
CA ILE A 133 -15.98 -0.79 6.36
C ILE A 133 -16.13 -0.32 4.91
N ASP A 134 -15.24 -0.69 4.01
CA ASP A 134 -15.35 -0.33 2.60
C ASP A 134 -16.61 -0.96 1.97
N LEU A 135 -16.90 -2.23 2.26
CA LEU A 135 -18.13 -2.91 1.83
C LEU A 135 -19.39 -2.32 2.47
N TYR A 136 -19.31 -1.87 3.73
CA TYR A 136 -20.40 -1.15 4.38
C TYR A 136 -20.71 0.18 3.69
N LYS A 137 -19.68 0.96 3.35
CA LYS A 137 -19.84 2.24 2.63
C LYS A 137 -20.54 2.08 1.28
N LEU A 138 -20.34 0.94 0.62
CA LEU A 138 -20.97 0.62 -0.67
C LEU A 138 -22.44 0.18 -0.49
N GLN A 139 -22.71 -0.60 0.54
CA GLN A 139 -24.02 -1.15 0.84
C GLN A 139 -24.20 -1.24 2.36
N PRO A 140 -24.75 -0.20 2.99
CA PRO A 140 -24.90 -0.15 4.43
C PRO A 140 -25.80 -1.27 4.99
N ALA A 141 -25.29 -1.97 6.01
CA ALA A 141 -26.03 -2.91 6.84
C ALA A 141 -25.27 -3.04 8.18
N GLU A 142 -25.96 -2.87 9.30
CA GLU A 142 -25.32 -2.74 10.63
C GLU A 142 -24.44 -3.94 11.00
N ASN A 143 -24.84 -5.16 10.62
CA ASN A 143 -24.07 -6.37 10.85
C ASN A 143 -22.68 -6.35 10.20
N LYS A 144 -22.44 -5.55 9.15
CA LYS A 144 -21.14 -5.46 8.46
C LYS A 144 -20.09 -4.73 9.29
N ILE A 145 -20.48 -3.84 10.20
CA ILE A 145 -19.56 -3.02 10.99
C ILE A 145 -19.77 -3.13 12.50
N ALA A 146 -20.77 -3.87 12.97
CA ALA A 146 -21.06 -4.00 14.40
C ALA A 146 -19.84 -4.46 15.20
N ARG A 147 -19.12 -5.47 14.70
CA ARG A 147 -17.90 -5.97 15.36
C ARG A 147 -16.75 -4.96 15.31
N ALA A 148 -16.54 -4.31 14.18
CA ALA A 148 -15.52 -3.26 14.06
C ALA A 148 -15.81 -2.12 15.04
N LYS A 149 -17.07 -1.64 15.13
CA LYS A 149 -17.48 -0.63 16.12
C LYS A 149 -17.19 -1.08 17.55
N GLN A 150 -17.60 -2.29 17.92
CA GLN A 150 -17.40 -2.83 19.27
C GLN A 150 -15.93 -2.86 19.67
N VAL A 151 -15.07 -3.45 18.81
CA VAL A 151 -13.64 -3.64 19.10
C VAL A 151 -12.90 -2.31 19.12
N MET A 152 -13.13 -1.47 18.13
CA MET A 152 -12.44 -0.19 18.03
C MET A 152 -12.89 0.79 19.11
N GLN A 153 -14.19 0.79 19.49
CA GLN A 153 -14.69 1.58 20.61
C GLN A 153 -14.04 1.15 21.92
N TYR A 154 -13.92 -0.16 22.18
CA TYR A 154 -13.21 -0.66 23.35
C TYR A 154 -11.76 -0.18 23.40
N GLN A 155 -11.05 -0.24 22.26
CA GLN A 155 -9.64 0.22 22.21
C GLN A 155 -9.50 1.71 22.48
N ILE A 156 -10.29 2.56 21.82
CA ILE A 156 -10.13 4.02 21.97
C ILE A 156 -10.55 4.52 23.35
N GLN A 157 -11.43 3.82 24.04
CA GLN A 157 -11.82 4.14 25.43
C GLN A 157 -10.81 3.64 26.47
N SER A 158 -9.91 2.74 26.08
CA SER A 158 -8.86 2.24 26.97
C SER A 158 -7.81 3.32 27.25
N SER A 159 -7.25 3.29 28.47
CA SER A 159 -6.07 4.10 28.83
C SER A 159 -4.77 3.59 28.18
N ARG A 160 -4.76 2.38 27.62
CA ARG A 160 -3.59 1.77 26.99
C ARG A 160 -3.26 2.47 25.66
N ASN A 161 -1.94 2.55 25.36
CA ASN A 161 -1.42 3.06 24.09
C ASN A 161 -0.49 2.05 23.39
N ASP A 162 -0.29 0.85 23.95
CA ASP A 162 0.68 -0.17 23.57
C ASP A 162 0.10 -1.29 22.70
N TYR A 163 -1.03 -1.04 22.00
CA TYR A 163 -1.65 -2.02 21.12
C TYR A 163 -0.79 -2.35 19.89
N TRP A 164 0.01 -1.41 19.38
CA TRP A 164 0.79 -1.56 18.16
C TRP A 164 2.28 -1.66 18.46
N TRP A 165 2.69 -2.81 18.94
CA TRP A 165 4.04 -3.10 19.40
C TRP A 165 4.97 -3.67 18.31
N TRP A 166 4.48 -3.84 17.06
CA TRP A 166 5.24 -4.34 15.90
C TRP A 166 4.85 -3.58 14.63
N SER A 167 5.80 -3.51 13.67
CA SER A 167 5.66 -2.70 12.46
C SER A 167 4.45 -3.08 11.60
N ASP A 168 4.14 -4.36 11.51
CA ASP A 168 3.03 -4.89 10.70
C ASP A 168 1.68 -4.38 11.23
N GLY A 169 1.53 -4.28 12.55
CA GLY A 169 0.33 -3.76 13.20
C GLY A 169 -0.08 -2.36 12.76
N LEU A 170 0.90 -1.55 12.30
CA LEU A 170 0.63 -0.21 11.78
C LEU A 170 -0.19 -0.25 10.48
N TYR A 171 0.05 -1.21 9.58
CA TYR A 171 -0.82 -1.41 8.42
C TYR A 171 -2.16 -2.02 8.81
N MET A 172 -2.13 -2.95 9.76
CA MET A 172 -3.34 -3.70 10.13
C MET A 172 -4.42 -2.76 10.65
N VAL A 173 -4.08 -1.80 11.52
CA VAL A 173 -5.08 -1.06 12.29
C VAL A 173 -5.11 0.44 12.04
N MET A 174 -3.99 1.12 11.70
CA MET A 174 -4.05 2.57 11.44
C MET A 174 -5.14 2.98 10.44
N PRO A 175 -5.32 2.29 9.29
CA PRO A 175 -6.40 2.64 8.35
C PRO A 175 -7.79 2.36 8.91
N VAL A 176 -7.95 1.41 9.84
CA VAL A 176 -9.24 1.17 10.50
C VAL A 176 -9.64 2.38 11.34
N MET A 177 -8.69 3.01 12.04
CA MET A 177 -8.96 4.21 12.86
C MET A 177 -9.47 5.37 12.01
N THR A 178 -8.84 5.65 10.87
CA THR A 178 -9.29 6.74 9.97
C THR A 178 -10.62 6.43 9.31
N LYS A 179 -10.86 5.17 8.92
CA LYS A 179 -12.15 4.73 8.39
C LYS A 179 -13.27 4.82 9.44
N MET A 180 -12.99 4.47 10.70
CA MET A 180 -13.94 4.63 11.81
C MET A 180 -14.25 6.11 12.09
N TYR A 181 -13.24 6.98 12.12
CA TYR A 181 -13.45 8.42 12.18
C TYR A 181 -14.34 8.92 11.02
N SER A 182 -14.07 8.47 9.81
CA SER A 182 -14.87 8.85 8.63
C SER A 182 -16.35 8.50 8.78
N LEU A 183 -16.67 7.41 9.48
CA LEU A 183 -18.07 6.96 9.73
C LEU A 183 -18.72 7.65 10.93
N THR A 184 -17.98 7.76 12.04
CA THR A 184 -18.56 8.18 13.34
C THR A 184 -18.39 9.67 13.60
N LYS A 185 -17.39 10.31 12.98
CA LYS A 185 -16.91 11.67 13.25
C LYS A 185 -16.39 11.87 14.68
N ASP A 186 -16.17 10.79 15.44
CA ASP A 186 -15.61 10.86 16.78
C ASP A 186 -14.09 11.15 16.69
N PRO A 187 -13.62 12.34 17.16
CA PRO A 187 -12.23 12.75 17.07
C PRO A 187 -11.28 11.85 17.88
N LEU A 188 -11.80 11.12 18.86
CA LEU A 188 -11.00 10.23 19.69
C LEU A 188 -10.28 9.16 18.88
N TYR A 189 -10.84 8.74 17.74
CA TYR A 189 -10.14 7.83 16.82
C TYR A 189 -8.82 8.43 16.31
N LEU A 190 -8.80 9.72 15.97
CA LEU A 190 -7.59 10.38 15.46
C LEU A 190 -6.56 10.66 16.56
N GLU A 191 -7.02 11.02 17.76
CA GLU A 191 -6.17 11.23 18.93
C GLU A 191 -5.49 9.91 19.34
N LYS A 192 -6.23 8.81 19.36
CA LYS A 192 -5.69 7.49 19.69
C LYS A 192 -4.79 6.94 18.58
N LEU A 193 -5.14 7.15 17.31
CA LEU A 193 -4.26 6.84 16.18
C LEU A 193 -2.88 7.50 16.37
N TYR A 194 -2.86 8.78 16.69
CA TYR A 194 -1.62 9.53 16.93
C TYR A 194 -0.85 8.97 18.14
N SER A 195 -1.53 8.77 19.27
CA SER A 195 -0.91 8.26 20.50
C SER A 195 -0.33 6.86 20.33
N TYR A 196 -1.02 5.96 19.61
CA TYR A 196 -0.56 4.60 19.36
C TYR A 196 0.65 4.59 18.42
N LEU A 197 0.66 5.45 17.39
CA LEU A 197 1.82 5.55 16.51
C LEU A 197 3.01 6.20 17.24
N GLN A 198 2.81 7.17 18.12
CA GLN A 198 3.89 7.71 18.97
C GLN A 198 4.50 6.62 19.87
N PHE A 199 3.67 5.76 20.45
CA PHE A 199 4.18 4.61 21.22
C PHE A 199 5.01 3.68 20.33
N ALA A 200 4.47 3.29 19.17
CA ALA A 200 5.18 2.45 18.21
C ALA A 200 6.52 3.07 17.77
N ASP A 201 6.53 4.37 17.47
CA ASP A 201 7.75 5.12 17.16
C ASP A 201 8.78 5.06 18.29
N SER A 202 8.34 5.20 19.54
CA SER A 202 9.25 5.21 20.69
C SER A 202 9.98 3.89 20.91
N ILE A 203 9.42 2.78 20.44
CA ILE A 203 9.99 1.44 20.69
C ILE A 203 10.69 0.83 19.46
N MET A 204 10.42 1.29 18.23
CA MET A 204 10.93 0.61 17.03
C MET A 204 11.33 1.54 15.87
N TYR A 205 11.13 2.86 15.95
CA TYR A 205 11.55 3.77 14.89
C TYR A 205 12.99 4.25 15.10
N ASP A 206 13.83 4.08 14.08
CA ASP A 206 15.17 4.64 14.05
C ASP A 206 15.15 5.97 13.27
N GLY A 207 15.18 7.09 14.00
CA GLY A 207 15.14 8.42 13.40
C GLY A 207 16.37 8.78 12.56
N SER A 208 17.52 8.14 12.80
CA SER A 208 18.74 8.38 12.03
C SER A 208 18.69 7.72 10.63
N GLU A 209 18.03 6.57 10.54
CA GLU A 209 17.87 5.83 9.28
C GLU A 209 16.53 6.14 8.59
N GLY A 210 15.53 6.65 9.32
CA GLY A 210 14.19 6.88 8.81
C GLY A 210 13.40 5.59 8.57
N LEU A 211 13.75 4.50 9.27
CA LEU A 211 13.20 3.15 9.09
C LEU A 211 12.73 2.57 10.42
N TYR A 212 11.92 1.53 10.35
CA TYR A 212 11.42 0.79 11.51
C TYR A 212 12.11 -0.55 11.66
N PHE A 213 12.54 -0.87 12.88
CA PHE A 213 12.77 -2.25 13.30
C PHE A 213 11.41 -2.98 13.34
N ARG A 214 11.42 -4.32 13.25
CA ARG A 214 10.17 -5.08 13.26
C ARG A 214 9.39 -4.88 14.57
N ASP A 215 10.10 -4.92 15.72
CA ASP A 215 9.60 -4.63 17.07
C ASP A 215 10.78 -4.38 18.01
N ALA A 216 10.51 -4.13 19.30
CA ALA A 216 11.52 -3.84 20.32
C ALA A 216 12.59 -4.95 20.52
N ARG A 217 12.34 -6.20 20.07
CA ARG A 217 13.32 -7.30 20.13
C ARG A 217 14.42 -7.14 19.08
N TYR A 218 14.09 -6.47 17.96
CA TYR A 218 14.98 -6.29 16.80
C TYR A 218 15.78 -4.98 16.83
N VAL A 219 15.56 -4.13 17.83
CA VAL A 219 16.28 -2.84 17.96
C VAL A 219 17.76 -3.06 18.20
N TYR A 220 18.61 -2.39 17.39
CA TYR A 220 20.07 -2.41 17.55
C TYR A 220 20.50 -1.76 18.88
N PRO A 221 21.54 -2.27 19.55
CA PRO A 221 22.40 -3.42 19.23
C PRO A 221 21.91 -4.77 19.77
N LYS A 222 20.67 -4.83 20.30
CA LYS A 222 20.07 -6.04 20.88
C LYS A 222 19.94 -7.17 19.85
N HIS A 223 19.55 -6.79 18.62
CA HIS A 223 19.55 -7.64 17.45
C HIS A 223 20.41 -7.01 16.36
N LYS A 224 21.07 -7.86 15.54
CA LYS A 224 21.95 -7.45 14.45
C LYS A 224 21.73 -8.35 13.24
N THR A 225 22.04 -7.81 12.06
CA THR A 225 22.19 -8.65 10.86
C THR A 225 23.32 -9.65 11.02
N ALA A 226 23.39 -10.64 10.14
CA ALA A 226 24.51 -11.58 10.10
C ALA A 226 25.88 -10.87 9.92
N ASN A 227 25.88 -9.68 9.34
CA ASN A 227 27.08 -8.86 9.13
C ASN A 227 27.31 -7.82 10.25
N GLY A 228 26.52 -7.86 11.32
CA GLY A 228 26.68 -7.03 12.52
C GLY A 228 25.99 -5.65 12.46
N GLY A 229 25.27 -5.35 11.38
CA GLY A 229 24.55 -4.08 11.19
C GLY A 229 23.15 -4.04 11.80
N LYS A 230 22.44 -2.90 11.64
CA LYS A 230 21.03 -2.76 11.96
C LYS A 230 20.19 -3.62 11.02
N ASP A 231 19.16 -4.31 11.55
CA ASP A 231 18.31 -5.20 10.76
C ASP A 231 16.94 -4.55 10.51
N PHE A 232 16.79 -3.91 9.34
CA PHE A 232 15.53 -3.35 8.88
C PHE A 232 14.90 -4.26 7.85
N TRP A 233 13.86 -4.98 8.28
CA TRP A 233 13.13 -5.91 7.44
C TRP A 233 12.27 -5.17 6.39
N SER A 234 12.42 -5.56 5.12
CA SER A 234 11.77 -4.92 3.98
C SER A 234 10.24 -4.92 4.13
N ARG A 235 9.61 -6.09 4.28
CA ARG A 235 8.14 -6.16 4.42
C ARG A 235 7.62 -5.43 5.65
N GLY A 236 8.34 -5.44 6.79
CA GLY A 236 7.97 -4.67 7.97
C GLY A 236 7.86 -3.17 7.66
N ASN A 237 8.85 -2.60 7.00
CA ASN A 237 8.82 -1.22 6.53
C ASN A 237 7.78 -0.99 5.42
N GLY A 238 7.52 -2.00 4.59
CA GLY A 238 6.48 -1.99 3.57
C GLY A 238 5.09 -1.78 4.18
N TRP A 239 4.78 -2.52 5.23
CA TRP A 239 3.54 -2.34 5.97
C TRP A 239 3.37 -0.91 6.48
N VAL A 240 4.43 -0.33 7.06
CA VAL A 240 4.34 1.01 7.64
C VAL A 240 4.07 2.08 6.59
N ILE A 241 4.84 2.14 5.50
CA ILE A 241 4.63 3.17 4.47
C ILE A 241 3.27 3.00 3.76
N ALA A 242 2.83 1.76 3.54
CA ALA A 242 1.50 1.50 2.98
C ALA A 242 0.38 1.90 3.95
N GLY A 243 0.55 1.63 5.24
CA GLY A 243 -0.37 2.08 6.29
C GLY A 243 -0.48 3.60 6.36
N LEU A 244 0.65 4.32 6.27
CA LEU A 244 0.68 5.78 6.23
C LEU A 244 -0.03 6.34 4.99
N ALA A 245 0.16 5.75 3.81
CA ALA A 245 -0.55 6.15 2.60
C ALA A 245 -2.06 5.99 2.75
N LYS A 246 -2.53 4.86 3.29
CA LYS A 246 -3.97 4.62 3.55
C LYS A 246 -4.55 5.58 4.61
N VAL A 247 -3.80 5.88 5.66
CA VAL A 247 -4.19 6.90 6.67
C VAL A 247 -4.40 8.26 6.00
N LEU A 248 -3.42 8.70 5.22
CA LEU A 248 -3.46 10.00 4.55
C LEU A 248 -4.55 10.08 3.47
N GLN A 249 -4.90 8.95 2.86
CA GLN A 249 -6.02 8.84 1.90
C GLN A 249 -7.38 9.13 2.56
N ASP A 250 -7.59 8.65 3.79
CA ASP A 250 -8.85 8.79 4.50
C ASP A 250 -8.93 10.08 5.37
N LEU A 251 -7.78 10.67 5.73
CA LEU A 251 -7.74 11.89 6.55
C LEU A 251 -8.16 13.13 5.74
N PRO A 252 -8.97 14.04 6.31
CA PRO A 252 -9.23 15.34 5.71
C PRO A 252 -7.94 16.15 5.48
N ALA A 253 -7.93 17.02 4.48
CA ALA A 253 -6.78 17.88 4.19
C ALA A 253 -6.35 18.74 5.40
N GLN A 254 -7.31 19.17 6.21
CA GLN A 254 -7.08 19.90 7.47
C GLN A 254 -7.17 18.99 8.70
N GLY A 255 -6.92 17.69 8.52
CA GLY A 255 -7.02 16.70 9.61
C GLY A 255 -5.98 16.93 10.71
N VAL A 256 -6.39 16.70 11.96
CA VAL A 256 -5.49 16.75 13.12
C VAL A 256 -4.34 15.76 12.89
N HIS A 257 -3.10 16.21 13.19
CA HIS A 257 -1.86 15.46 13.00
C HIS A 257 -1.52 15.05 11.56
N ARG A 258 -2.23 15.51 10.53
CA ARG A 258 -1.96 15.14 9.14
C ARG A 258 -0.50 15.40 8.74
N SER A 259 0.06 16.55 9.09
CA SER A 259 1.45 16.90 8.81
C SER A 259 2.47 15.93 9.43
N PHE A 260 2.16 15.34 10.58
CA PHE A 260 3.00 14.32 11.20
C PHE A 260 3.09 13.06 10.32
N TYR A 261 1.95 12.54 9.80
CA TYR A 261 1.93 11.38 8.92
C TYR A 261 2.59 11.67 7.57
N GLU A 262 2.38 12.88 7.02
CA GLU A 262 3.04 13.32 5.77
C GLU A 262 4.56 13.37 5.93
N ASN A 263 5.07 13.94 7.01
CA ASN A 263 6.50 13.99 7.28
C ASN A 263 7.09 12.60 7.50
N LYS A 264 6.36 11.70 8.17
CA LYS A 264 6.77 10.31 8.36
C LYS A 264 6.87 9.58 7.02
N LEU A 265 5.88 9.70 6.15
CA LEU A 265 5.91 9.10 4.80
C LEU A 265 7.07 9.64 3.97
N LYS A 266 7.30 10.96 3.98
CA LYS A 266 8.45 11.59 3.29
C LYS A 266 9.79 11.08 3.79
N SER A 267 9.96 10.97 5.12
CA SER A 267 11.19 10.45 5.74
C SER A 267 11.44 9.00 5.33
N MET A 268 10.44 8.15 5.40
CA MET A 268 10.55 6.76 4.97
C MET A 268 10.83 6.62 3.47
N ALA A 269 10.15 7.39 2.62
CA ALA A 269 10.38 7.37 1.18
C ALA A 269 11.83 7.75 0.84
N ALA A 270 12.39 8.76 1.51
CA ALA A 270 13.78 9.18 1.34
C ALA A 270 14.78 8.08 1.78
N ALA A 271 14.51 7.41 2.90
CA ALA A 271 15.32 6.28 3.38
C ALA A 271 15.25 5.09 2.41
N LEU A 272 14.07 4.70 2.00
CA LEU A 272 13.82 3.58 1.08
C LEU A 272 14.44 3.82 -0.29
N LYS A 273 14.41 5.04 -0.82
CA LYS A 273 15.08 5.40 -2.08
C LYS A 273 16.58 5.05 -2.04
N LYS A 274 17.25 5.27 -0.89
CA LYS A 274 18.68 4.96 -0.71
C LYS A 274 18.96 3.45 -0.71
N CYS A 275 17.96 2.64 -0.33
CA CYS A 275 18.08 1.18 -0.21
C CYS A 275 17.69 0.43 -1.48
N GLN A 276 17.17 1.12 -2.52
CA GLN A 276 16.76 0.48 -3.78
C GLN A 276 17.97 -0.11 -4.50
N GLN A 277 17.84 -1.35 -4.96
CA GLN A 277 18.88 -2.01 -5.77
C GLN A 277 18.90 -1.45 -7.21
N ALA A 278 20.02 -1.63 -7.91
CA ALA A 278 20.18 -1.11 -9.27
C ALA A 278 19.08 -1.59 -10.23
N ASP A 279 18.59 -2.82 -10.04
CA ASP A 279 17.52 -3.44 -10.84
C ASP A 279 16.10 -3.03 -10.38
N GLY A 280 15.98 -2.08 -9.45
CA GLY A 280 14.73 -1.44 -9.08
C GLY A 280 13.96 -2.05 -7.91
N TYR A 281 14.37 -3.20 -7.40
CA TYR A 281 13.72 -3.87 -6.27
C TYR A 281 14.39 -3.54 -4.91
N TRP A 282 13.83 -4.06 -3.82
CA TRP A 282 14.46 -4.06 -2.49
C TRP A 282 14.66 -5.49 -2.02
N THR A 283 15.81 -5.72 -1.41
CA THR A 283 16.13 -6.98 -0.74
C THR A 283 15.39 -7.09 0.60
N ARG A 284 15.28 -8.29 1.16
CA ARG A 284 14.59 -8.55 2.44
C ARG A 284 15.18 -7.80 3.63
N SER A 285 16.49 -7.52 3.62
CA SER A 285 17.18 -6.63 4.56
C SER A 285 17.55 -5.34 3.83
N LEU A 286 17.01 -4.20 4.28
CA LEU A 286 17.06 -2.95 3.52
C LEU A 286 18.46 -2.35 3.41
N ILE A 287 19.19 -2.23 4.52
CA ILE A 287 20.52 -1.61 4.53
C ILE A 287 21.67 -2.63 4.51
N ASP A 288 21.36 -3.91 4.63
CA ASP A 288 22.31 -5.02 4.53
C ASP A 288 21.85 -6.02 3.48
N ALA A 289 21.87 -5.60 2.21
CA ALA A 289 21.41 -6.41 1.08
C ALA A 289 22.12 -7.78 0.98
N LYS A 290 23.36 -7.88 1.46
CA LYS A 290 24.16 -9.11 1.42
C LYS A 290 23.67 -10.17 2.40
N GLN A 291 22.94 -9.79 3.48
CA GLN A 291 22.37 -10.74 4.44
C GLN A 291 21.35 -11.66 3.79
N SER A 292 20.52 -11.13 2.91
CA SER A 292 19.44 -11.87 2.25
C SER A 292 19.22 -11.32 0.83
N PRO A 293 20.15 -11.61 -0.09
CA PRO A 293 20.12 -11.07 -1.44
C PRO A 293 18.95 -11.63 -2.25
N GLY A 294 18.69 -11.00 -3.38
CA GLY A 294 17.67 -11.39 -4.35
C GLY A 294 16.37 -10.62 -4.20
N PHE A 295 15.54 -10.79 -5.22
CA PHE A 295 14.27 -10.11 -5.36
C PHE A 295 13.27 -10.51 -4.26
N GLU A 296 12.51 -9.54 -3.75
CA GLU A 296 11.42 -9.78 -2.82
C GLU A 296 10.22 -8.91 -3.20
N THR A 297 9.08 -9.55 -3.43
CA THR A 297 7.89 -8.89 -4.01
C THR A 297 7.15 -8.04 -3.01
N SER A 298 6.92 -8.51 -1.78
CA SER A 298 5.96 -7.86 -0.89
C SER A 298 6.44 -6.49 -0.43
N GLY A 299 7.69 -6.37 0.00
CA GLY A 299 8.30 -5.09 0.35
C GLY A 299 8.40 -4.16 -0.85
N THR A 300 8.88 -4.68 -2.00
CA THR A 300 8.98 -3.91 -3.24
C THR A 300 7.62 -3.33 -3.65
N ALA A 301 6.55 -4.12 -3.60
CA ALA A 301 5.21 -3.69 -3.97
C ALA A 301 4.64 -2.63 -3.00
N PHE A 302 4.79 -2.81 -1.68
CA PHE A 302 4.34 -1.83 -0.70
C PHE A 302 5.11 -0.50 -0.80
N PHE A 303 6.42 -0.53 -1.05
CA PHE A 303 7.20 0.70 -1.26
C PHE A 303 6.76 1.41 -2.53
N THR A 304 6.55 0.67 -3.62
CA THR A 304 6.03 1.20 -4.87
C THR A 304 4.66 1.83 -4.67
N TYR A 305 3.74 1.16 -3.96
CA TYR A 305 2.42 1.70 -3.60
C TYR A 305 2.52 3.00 -2.81
N GLY A 306 3.26 3.02 -1.70
CA GLY A 306 3.35 4.19 -0.84
C GLY A 306 3.98 5.40 -1.52
N MET A 307 5.04 5.19 -2.32
CA MET A 307 5.69 6.26 -3.09
C MET A 307 4.80 6.76 -4.24
N LEU A 308 4.15 5.88 -4.99
CA LEU A 308 3.20 6.25 -6.05
C LEU A 308 2.04 7.05 -5.48
N TRP A 309 1.46 6.59 -4.37
CA TRP A 309 0.42 7.34 -3.67
C TRP A 309 0.90 8.75 -3.30
N GLY A 310 2.11 8.85 -2.75
CA GLY A 310 2.74 10.13 -2.42
C GLY A 310 2.92 11.06 -3.62
N ILE A 311 3.34 10.53 -4.78
CA ILE A 311 3.46 11.29 -6.03
C ILE A 311 2.08 11.72 -6.54
N ASN A 312 1.13 10.80 -6.62
CA ASN A 312 -0.21 11.04 -7.15
C ASN A 312 -0.99 12.10 -6.36
N ASN A 313 -0.66 12.26 -5.06
CA ASN A 313 -1.27 13.25 -4.17
C ASN A 313 -0.38 14.47 -3.91
N GLY A 314 0.70 14.68 -4.68
CA GLY A 314 1.56 15.87 -4.59
C GLY A 314 2.43 15.95 -3.33
N LEU A 315 2.54 14.85 -2.56
CA LEU A 315 3.34 14.78 -1.34
C LEU A 315 4.82 14.51 -1.63
N LEU A 316 5.10 13.72 -2.68
CA LEU A 316 6.44 13.40 -3.16
C LEU A 316 6.66 13.98 -4.56
N SER A 317 7.88 14.47 -4.83
CA SER A 317 8.26 15.03 -6.14
C SER A 317 8.29 13.92 -7.20
N LYS A 318 7.50 14.08 -8.28
CA LYS A 318 7.55 13.19 -9.45
C LYS A 318 8.93 13.16 -10.10
N ALA A 319 9.63 14.29 -10.16
CA ALA A 319 10.97 14.37 -10.73
C ALA A 319 11.99 13.55 -9.94
N GLU A 320 11.82 13.47 -8.60
CA GLU A 320 12.74 12.77 -7.73
C GLU A 320 12.40 11.28 -7.56
N TYR A 321 11.12 10.95 -7.37
CA TYR A 321 10.65 9.61 -7.05
C TYR A 321 10.11 8.85 -8.26
N GLY A 322 9.77 9.52 -9.37
CA GLY A 322 9.32 8.89 -10.61
C GLY A 322 10.26 7.79 -11.09
N PRO A 323 11.58 8.07 -11.28
CA PRO A 323 12.53 7.04 -11.68
C PRO A 323 12.62 5.86 -10.71
N VAL A 324 12.39 6.08 -9.41
CA VAL A 324 12.40 5.02 -8.37
C VAL A 324 11.23 4.07 -8.57
N VAL A 325 10.01 4.61 -8.67
CA VAL A 325 8.79 3.79 -8.79
C VAL A 325 8.66 3.13 -10.16
N GLU A 326 9.15 3.75 -11.22
CA GLU A 326 9.15 3.20 -12.58
C GLU A 326 10.09 1.97 -12.68
N LYS A 327 11.30 2.06 -12.10
CA LYS A 327 12.21 0.90 -12.00
C LYS A 327 11.61 -0.21 -11.14
N ALA A 328 11.00 0.13 -10.01
CA ALA A 328 10.35 -0.85 -9.15
C ALA A 328 9.18 -1.53 -9.84
N TRP A 329 8.36 -0.78 -10.57
CA TRP A 329 7.27 -1.33 -11.37
C TRP A 329 7.77 -2.26 -12.46
N GLN A 330 8.81 -1.88 -13.18
CA GLN A 330 9.46 -2.75 -14.15
C GLN A 330 9.93 -4.05 -13.51
N ALA A 331 10.64 -4.00 -12.38
CA ALA A 331 11.10 -5.17 -11.65
C ALA A 331 9.93 -6.08 -11.21
N LEU A 332 8.84 -5.50 -10.68
CA LEU A 332 7.64 -6.24 -10.31
C LEU A 332 7.01 -6.95 -11.50
N THR A 333 6.84 -6.27 -12.63
CA THR A 333 6.15 -6.83 -13.80
C THR A 333 6.97 -7.84 -14.58
N THR A 334 8.30 -7.71 -14.60
CA THR A 334 9.18 -8.63 -15.33
C THR A 334 9.65 -9.83 -14.50
N THR A 335 9.65 -9.72 -13.16
CA THR A 335 10.17 -10.76 -12.26
C THR A 335 9.08 -11.41 -11.42
N ALA A 336 8.24 -10.60 -10.73
CA ALA A 336 7.26 -11.15 -9.79
C ALA A 336 6.05 -11.75 -10.52
N VAL A 337 5.53 -11.08 -11.56
CA VAL A 337 4.37 -11.55 -12.31
C VAL A 337 4.77 -12.69 -13.24
N GLN A 338 4.15 -13.85 -13.05
CA GLN A 338 4.34 -15.01 -13.92
C GLN A 338 3.38 -14.94 -15.14
N PRO A 339 3.65 -15.67 -16.25
CA PRO A 339 2.83 -15.60 -17.46
C PRO A 339 1.34 -15.91 -17.26
N ASN A 340 1.00 -16.72 -16.25
CA ASN A 340 -0.37 -17.05 -15.88
C ASN A 340 -1.03 -16.06 -14.92
N GLY A 341 -0.32 -15.00 -14.51
CA GLY A 341 -0.77 -14.01 -13.54
C GLY A 341 -0.50 -14.36 -12.06
N ALA A 342 0.17 -15.48 -11.78
CA ALA A 342 0.61 -15.76 -10.42
C ALA A 342 1.69 -14.76 -10.00
N ILE A 343 1.69 -14.36 -8.71
CA ILE A 343 2.74 -13.52 -8.12
C ILE A 343 3.72 -14.43 -7.40
N GLY A 344 4.96 -14.43 -7.85
CA GLY A 344 6.08 -15.14 -7.24
C GLY A 344 6.99 -14.24 -6.39
N TYR A 345 8.08 -14.82 -5.91
CA TYR A 345 9.12 -14.13 -5.14
C TYR A 345 8.63 -13.42 -3.88
N VAL A 346 7.56 -13.89 -3.26
CA VAL A 346 7.06 -13.38 -1.98
C VAL A 346 7.76 -14.12 -0.86
N GLN A 347 8.47 -13.38 0.01
CA GLN A 347 9.04 -13.99 1.21
C GLN A 347 7.92 -14.66 2.04
N PRO A 348 8.05 -15.93 2.43
CA PRO A 348 7.09 -16.60 3.30
C PRO A 348 6.81 -15.82 4.60
N ILE A 349 5.75 -16.19 5.30
CA ILE A 349 5.42 -15.59 6.61
C ILE A 349 6.65 -15.64 7.51
N GLY A 350 6.95 -14.54 8.17
CA GLY A 350 8.13 -14.36 9.01
C GLY A 350 8.20 -12.95 9.56
N GLU A 351 9.24 -12.66 10.32
CA GLU A 351 9.40 -11.40 11.06
C GLU A 351 10.76 -10.71 10.83
N ARG A 352 11.58 -11.23 9.92
CA ARG A 352 12.92 -10.69 9.59
C ARG A 352 13.44 -11.20 8.26
N ALA A 353 14.54 -10.63 7.80
CA ALA A 353 15.33 -11.18 6.72
C ALA A 353 16.14 -12.38 7.22
N ILE A 354 15.90 -13.57 6.64
CA ILE A 354 16.57 -14.81 7.04
C ILE A 354 17.66 -15.14 6.02
N PRO A 355 18.94 -15.18 6.42
CA PRO A 355 20.03 -15.60 5.53
C PRO A 355 19.79 -17.00 4.97
N GLY A 356 20.05 -17.18 3.66
CA GLY A 356 19.88 -18.47 2.99
C GLY A 356 18.43 -18.92 2.73
N GLN A 357 17.41 -18.16 3.16
CA GLN A 357 16.02 -18.46 2.84
C GLN A 357 15.80 -18.38 1.33
N ILE A 358 15.28 -19.45 0.74
CA ILE A 358 14.92 -19.50 -0.68
C ILE A 358 13.63 -18.72 -0.89
N VAL A 359 13.67 -17.76 -1.81
CA VAL A 359 12.51 -17.01 -2.29
C VAL A 359 12.60 -16.96 -3.80
N ASP A 360 11.70 -17.65 -4.49
CA ASP A 360 11.73 -17.85 -5.94
C ASP A 360 10.36 -17.59 -6.59
N LYS A 361 10.26 -17.87 -7.88
CA LYS A 361 9.02 -17.70 -8.65
C LYS A 361 7.81 -18.50 -8.14
N ASN A 362 8.04 -19.54 -7.34
CA ASN A 362 6.98 -20.37 -6.76
C ASN A 362 6.59 -19.91 -5.34
N SER A 363 7.37 -19.02 -4.75
CA SER A 363 7.11 -18.45 -3.43
C SER A 363 6.01 -17.39 -3.54
N THR A 364 4.78 -17.75 -3.16
CA THR A 364 3.60 -16.89 -3.26
C THR A 364 2.88 -16.78 -1.91
N ALA A 365 2.16 -15.67 -1.70
CA ALA A 365 1.30 -15.48 -0.52
C ALA A 365 0.24 -14.39 -0.78
N ASN A 366 -0.88 -14.50 -0.05
CA ASN A 366 -2.05 -13.59 -0.12
C ASN A 366 -1.65 -12.12 -0.05
N PHE A 367 -0.84 -11.77 0.95
CA PHE A 367 -0.40 -10.39 1.20
C PHE A 367 0.53 -9.85 0.09
N GLY A 368 1.30 -10.71 -0.59
CA GLY A 368 2.12 -10.31 -1.71
C GLY A 368 1.27 -9.93 -2.93
N VAL A 369 0.20 -10.70 -3.18
CA VAL A 369 -0.79 -10.39 -4.23
C VAL A 369 -1.52 -9.09 -3.88
N GLY A 370 -1.99 -8.93 -2.64
CA GLY A 370 -2.65 -7.70 -2.17
C GLY A 370 -1.76 -6.46 -2.34
N ALA A 371 -0.49 -6.55 -1.96
CA ALA A 371 0.49 -5.48 -2.12
C ALA A 371 0.72 -5.11 -3.60
N PHE A 372 0.86 -6.12 -4.47
CA PHE A 372 0.98 -5.89 -5.91
C PHE A 372 -0.23 -5.17 -6.48
N LEU A 373 -1.45 -5.58 -6.12
CA LEU A 373 -2.68 -4.94 -6.59
C LEU A 373 -2.79 -3.48 -6.14
N LEU A 374 -2.37 -3.16 -4.90
CA LEU A 374 -2.29 -1.77 -4.42
C LEU A 374 -1.32 -0.94 -5.29
N ALA A 375 -0.11 -1.46 -5.53
CA ALA A 375 0.89 -0.79 -6.36
C ALA A 375 0.41 -0.59 -7.80
N ALA A 376 -0.25 -1.61 -8.38
CA ALA A 376 -0.78 -1.56 -9.73
C ALA A 376 -1.90 -0.50 -9.88
N CYS A 377 -2.80 -0.38 -8.91
CA CYS A 377 -3.83 0.66 -8.92
C CYS A 377 -3.21 2.07 -8.88
N GLU A 378 -2.18 2.28 -8.05
CA GLU A 378 -1.50 3.58 -8.01
C GLU A 378 -0.66 3.85 -9.26
N MET A 379 -0.05 2.82 -9.87
CA MET A 379 0.65 2.97 -11.16
C MET A 379 -0.33 3.36 -12.28
N TYR A 380 -1.52 2.77 -12.31
CA TYR A 380 -2.57 3.16 -13.25
C TYR A 380 -2.90 4.66 -13.13
N ARG A 381 -3.07 5.16 -11.90
CA ARG A 381 -3.32 6.59 -11.61
C ARG A 381 -2.12 7.47 -12.02
N TYR A 382 -0.91 7.03 -11.70
CA TYR A 382 0.34 7.73 -12.03
C TYR A 382 0.49 7.96 -13.55
N LEU A 383 0.19 6.94 -14.34
CA LEU A 383 0.25 7.02 -15.81
C LEU A 383 -0.85 7.94 -16.39
N GLY A 384 -2.03 7.98 -15.77
CA GLY A 384 -3.13 8.87 -16.18
C GLY A 384 -2.90 10.34 -15.81
N ASN A 385 -2.11 10.60 -14.77
CA ASN A 385 -1.78 11.94 -14.31
C ASN A 385 -0.56 12.54 -15.04
N SER A 386 -0.12 11.96 -16.17
CA SER A 386 1.06 12.40 -16.91
C SER A 386 0.93 13.83 -17.49
N ASP A 387 -0.29 14.38 -17.57
CA ASP A 387 -0.57 15.68 -18.17
C ASP A 387 -0.85 16.82 -17.17
N ILE A 388 -0.82 16.54 -15.85
CA ILE A 388 -0.98 17.59 -14.84
C ILE A 388 0.42 18.00 -14.32
N VAL A 389 1.16 18.71 -15.15
CA VAL A 389 2.20 19.63 -14.66
C VAL A 389 1.45 20.85 -14.13
N ARG A 390 1.25 20.87 -12.81
CA ARG A 390 0.79 22.08 -12.11
C ARG A 390 1.96 22.95 -11.75
#